data_bfa6defaac99af5772a977cbd71cb4b3
#
_entry.id   bfa6defaac99af5772a977cbd71cb4b3
#
_cell.length_a   1.000
_cell.length_b   1.000
_cell.length_c   1.000
_cell.angle_alpha   90.00
_cell.angle_beta   90.00
_cell.angle_gamma   90.00
#
_symmetry.space_group_name_H-M   'P 1'
#
loop_
_entity.id
_entity.type
_entity.pdbx_description
1 polymer ?
#
loop_
_entity_poly.entity_id
_entity_poly.type
_entity_poly.pdbx_seq_one_letter_code
_entity_poly.pdbx_strand_id
1 'polypeptide(L)'
;YYVLISSGMRLGEGLSLTRRSFHFEKNPVKVDIEAEYTKTKVERSTYISSEAVEKLKLFLGDVFDHKSECDCIECSKLIFGWGDSQSVNVLYEDQYFHRLRARIGKKLSQKEANGKFVGEGFFKKYPNSVRFVVNIHSMRAYFISKASMKHGETFSHAMSGHGSYLKEYNRIEDMDLEKMYLELEDDLWIESVRSETDKINIEEVKSLKDSMKQLQDEVERLKKYPQTA
;
A
#
# COMPACT_ATOMS: atom_id res chain seq x y z
N TYR A 1 -4.72 -2.01 8.33
CA TYR A 1 -3.25 -1.98 8.34
C TYR A 1 -2.64 -2.31 6.98
N TYR A 2 -3.24 -3.21 6.18
CA TYR A 2 -2.76 -3.54 4.83
C TYR A 2 -2.55 -2.30 3.95
N VAL A 3 -3.50 -1.34 4.00
CA VAL A 3 -3.38 -0.05 3.29
C VAL A 3 -2.14 0.74 3.74
N LEU A 4 -1.86 0.81 5.05
CA LEU A 4 -0.68 1.52 5.58
C LEU A 4 0.64 0.87 5.18
N ILE A 5 0.68 -0.47 5.19
CA ILE A 5 1.88 -1.24 4.83
C ILE A 5 2.17 -1.12 3.35
N SER A 6 1.14 -1.18 2.50
CA SER A 6 1.31 -1.18 1.05
C SER A 6 1.49 0.22 0.44
N SER A 7 1.06 1.28 1.12
CA SER A 7 1.11 2.65 0.60
C SER A 7 2.20 3.53 1.20
N GLY A 8 2.72 3.15 2.36
CA GLY A 8 3.66 3.98 3.11
C GLY A 8 3.11 5.32 3.60
N MET A 9 1.79 5.52 3.59
CA MET A 9 1.17 6.76 4.08
C MET A 9 1.31 6.91 5.60
N ARG A 10 1.13 8.13 6.10
CA ARG A 10 1.06 8.39 7.54
C ARG A 10 -0.27 7.92 8.11
N LEU A 11 -0.29 7.55 9.38
CA LEU A 11 -1.52 7.11 10.06
C LEU A 11 -2.65 8.11 9.88
N GLY A 12 -2.39 9.42 10.13
CA GLY A 12 -3.41 10.45 9.98
C GLY A 12 -3.94 10.57 8.55
N GLU A 13 -3.08 10.42 7.54
CA GLU A 13 -3.50 10.38 6.14
C GLU A 13 -4.43 9.18 5.88
N GLY A 14 -4.06 7.99 6.35
CA GLY A 14 -4.90 6.79 6.21
C GLY A 14 -6.25 6.88 6.90
N LEU A 15 -6.32 7.50 8.09
CA LEU A 15 -7.56 7.69 8.85
C LEU A 15 -8.48 8.78 8.27
N SER A 16 -8.00 9.58 7.33
CA SER A 16 -8.78 10.61 6.64
C SER A 16 -9.30 10.16 5.28
N LEU A 17 -9.03 8.91 4.87
CA LEU A 17 -9.49 8.40 3.59
C LEU A 17 -10.99 8.11 3.59
N THR A 18 -11.61 8.47 2.48
CA THR A 18 -12.99 8.13 2.13
C THR A 18 -13.00 7.19 0.94
N ARG A 19 -14.16 6.66 0.55
CA ARG A 19 -14.26 5.84 -0.67
C ARG A 19 -13.78 6.62 -1.91
N ARG A 20 -14.03 7.93 -1.94
CA ARG A 20 -13.64 8.81 -3.04
C ARG A 20 -12.13 8.93 -3.22
N SER A 21 -11.36 8.68 -2.17
CA SER A 21 -9.89 8.71 -2.22
C SER A 21 -9.28 7.60 -3.09
N PHE A 22 -10.06 6.55 -3.42
CA PHE A 22 -9.58 5.35 -4.09
C PHE A 22 -10.05 5.26 -5.54
N HIS A 23 -9.12 5.04 -6.45
CA HIS A 23 -9.35 4.80 -7.89
C HIS A 23 -9.21 3.30 -8.17
N PHE A 24 -10.24 2.53 -7.80
CA PHE A 24 -10.23 1.06 -7.97
C PHE A 24 -10.27 0.60 -9.42
N GLU A 25 -10.57 1.49 -10.36
CA GLU A 25 -10.50 1.24 -11.80
C GLU A 25 -9.06 1.21 -12.34
N LYS A 26 -8.08 1.66 -11.55
CA LYS A 26 -6.66 1.68 -11.93
C LYS A 26 -5.92 0.44 -11.41
N ASN A 27 -4.85 0.08 -12.09
CA ASN A 27 -3.93 -0.98 -11.65
C ASN A 27 -2.47 -0.51 -11.83
N PRO A 28 -1.75 -0.23 -10.73
CA PRO A 28 -2.14 -0.39 -9.31
C PRO A 28 -3.24 0.60 -8.89
N VAL A 29 -3.99 0.25 -7.86
CA VAL A 29 -5.04 1.14 -7.32
C VAL A 29 -4.40 2.38 -6.74
N LYS A 30 -4.72 3.53 -7.32
CA LYS A 30 -4.25 4.84 -6.89
C LYS A 30 -5.08 5.35 -5.71
N VAL A 31 -4.43 5.99 -4.76
CA VAL A 31 -5.05 6.63 -3.60
C VAL A 31 -4.62 8.08 -3.54
N ASP A 32 -5.58 8.98 -3.63
CA ASP A 32 -5.35 10.42 -3.50
C ASP A 32 -5.48 10.86 -2.04
N ILE A 33 -4.54 11.67 -1.59
CA ILE A 33 -4.45 12.20 -0.23
C ILE A 33 -4.53 13.71 -0.31
N GLU A 34 -5.62 14.27 0.20
CA GLU A 34 -5.89 15.71 0.18
C GLU A 34 -4.85 16.50 0.98
N ALA A 35 -4.56 17.72 0.52
CA ALA A 35 -3.57 18.60 1.12
C ALA A 35 -3.80 18.85 2.60
N GLU A 36 -5.06 18.99 3.03
CA GLU A 36 -5.38 19.31 4.42
C GLU A 36 -4.96 18.23 5.41
N TYR A 37 -4.91 16.95 4.98
CA TYR A 37 -4.54 15.80 5.82
C TYR A 37 -3.05 15.50 5.78
N THR A 38 -2.29 16.12 4.88
CA THR A 38 -0.84 15.93 4.80
C THR A 38 -0.10 16.88 5.75
N LYS A 39 1.04 16.44 6.27
CA LYS A 39 1.90 17.28 7.12
C LYS A 39 2.44 18.49 6.36
N THR A 40 2.65 18.38 5.07
CA THR A 40 3.25 19.41 4.20
C THR A 40 2.21 20.32 3.57
N LYS A 41 0.91 20.08 3.82
CA LYS A 41 -0.21 20.80 3.19
C LYS A 41 -0.16 20.82 1.66
N VAL A 42 0.36 19.74 1.08
CA VAL A 42 0.41 19.50 -0.36
C VAL A 42 -0.27 18.17 -0.63
N GLU A 43 -1.21 18.17 -1.56
CA GLU A 43 -1.82 16.94 -2.05
C GLU A 43 -0.79 16.00 -2.65
N ARG A 44 -1.04 14.72 -2.57
CA ARG A 44 -0.21 13.69 -3.16
C ARG A 44 -1.00 12.42 -3.41
N SER A 45 -0.48 11.59 -4.26
CA SER A 45 -1.02 10.26 -4.50
C SER A 45 -0.03 9.19 -4.06
N THR A 46 -0.54 8.02 -3.80
CA THR A 46 0.21 6.78 -3.57
C THR A 46 -0.58 5.61 -4.15
N TYR A 47 -0.07 4.40 -4.00
CA TYR A 47 -0.75 3.19 -4.46
C TYR A 47 -0.93 2.21 -3.32
N ILE A 48 -1.83 1.23 -3.50
CA ILE A 48 -2.03 0.11 -2.58
C ILE A 48 -1.95 -1.21 -3.34
N SER A 49 -1.49 -2.26 -2.64
CA SER A 49 -1.35 -3.60 -3.21
C SER A 49 -2.71 -4.26 -3.47
N SER A 50 -2.72 -5.23 -4.38
CA SER A 50 -3.89 -6.07 -4.66
C SER A 50 -4.39 -6.78 -3.40
N GLU A 51 -3.48 -7.21 -2.51
CA GLU A 51 -3.84 -7.78 -1.20
C GLU A 51 -4.62 -6.78 -0.34
N ALA A 52 -4.19 -5.50 -0.29
CA ALA A 52 -4.91 -4.46 0.44
C ALA A 52 -6.29 -4.18 -0.19
N VAL A 53 -6.38 -4.22 -1.52
CA VAL A 53 -7.65 -4.06 -2.27
C VAL A 53 -8.63 -5.17 -1.92
N GLU A 54 -8.20 -6.43 -1.88
CA GLU A 54 -9.05 -7.57 -1.49
C GLU A 54 -9.61 -7.39 -0.07
N LYS A 55 -8.76 -6.97 0.89
CA LYS A 55 -9.21 -6.71 2.26
C LYS A 55 -10.18 -5.51 2.33
N LEU A 56 -9.94 -4.47 1.53
CA LEU A 56 -10.86 -3.32 1.43
C LEU A 56 -12.20 -3.72 0.82
N LYS A 57 -12.22 -4.55 -0.20
CA LYS A 57 -13.46 -5.05 -0.81
C LYS A 57 -14.33 -5.76 0.21
N LEU A 58 -13.73 -6.64 1.02
CA LEU A 58 -14.43 -7.32 2.10
C LEU A 58 -14.97 -6.37 3.17
N PHE A 59 -14.25 -5.27 3.43
CA PHE A 59 -14.60 -4.30 4.46
C PHE A 59 -15.68 -3.31 3.99
N LEU A 60 -15.62 -2.84 2.74
CA LEU A 60 -16.52 -1.85 2.18
C LEU A 60 -17.85 -2.45 1.68
N GLY A 61 -17.88 -3.75 1.35
CA GLY A 61 -19.08 -4.39 0.78
C GLY A 61 -19.54 -3.65 -0.48
N ASP A 62 -20.83 -3.35 -0.58
CA ASP A 62 -21.44 -2.73 -1.77
C ASP A 62 -20.85 -1.34 -2.09
N VAL A 63 -20.33 -0.61 -1.09
CA VAL A 63 -19.72 0.71 -1.29
C VAL A 63 -18.43 0.62 -2.11
N PHE A 64 -17.80 -0.55 -2.15
CA PHE A 64 -16.60 -0.77 -2.95
C PHE A 64 -16.82 -0.51 -4.45
N ASP A 65 -17.97 -0.92 -4.98
CA ASP A 65 -18.30 -0.83 -6.42
C ASP A 65 -18.74 0.58 -6.84
N HIS A 66 -18.90 1.52 -5.90
CA HIS A 66 -19.19 2.90 -6.24
C HIS A 66 -17.99 3.55 -6.93
N LYS A 67 -18.26 4.49 -7.85
CA LYS A 67 -17.19 5.27 -8.51
C LYS A 67 -16.59 6.29 -7.54
N SER A 68 -15.36 6.72 -7.80
CA SER A 68 -14.68 7.78 -7.02
C SER A 68 -15.45 9.11 -7.02
N GLU A 69 -16.22 9.39 -8.08
CA GLU A 69 -17.04 10.59 -8.25
C GLU A 69 -18.45 10.48 -7.62
N CYS A 70 -18.73 9.37 -6.92
CA CYS A 70 -20.04 9.16 -6.31
C CYS A 70 -20.33 10.16 -5.18
N ASP A 71 -21.46 10.87 -5.25
CA ASP A 71 -21.85 11.90 -4.29
C ASP A 71 -22.69 11.39 -3.12
N CYS A 72 -22.88 10.07 -3.00
CA CYS A 72 -23.66 9.51 -1.91
C CYS A 72 -22.95 9.73 -0.55
N ILE A 73 -23.77 9.77 0.52
CA ILE A 73 -23.29 9.99 1.89
C ILE A 73 -22.29 8.90 2.31
N GLU A 74 -22.52 7.65 1.93
CA GLU A 74 -21.65 6.54 2.30
C GLU A 74 -20.23 6.70 1.73
N CYS A 75 -20.10 7.21 0.49
CA CYS A 75 -18.81 7.46 -0.15
C CYS A 75 -18.03 8.63 0.48
N SER A 76 -18.68 9.53 1.18
CA SER A 76 -18.05 10.66 1.87
C SER A 76 -17.67 10.38 3.32
N LYS A 77 -18.10 9.24 3.88
CA LYS A 77 -17.71 8.83 5.23
C LYS A 77 -16.26 8.38 5.27
N LEU A 78 -15.60 8.65 6.40
CA LEU A 78 -14.28 8.12 6.67
C LEU A 78 -14.32 6.59 6.72
N ILE A 79 -13.42 5.93 5.99
CA ILE A 79 -13.37 4.46 5.98
C ILE A 79 -12.83 3.92 7.31
N PHE A 80 -11.79 4.55 7.86
CA PHE A 80 -11.08 4.05 9.04
C PHE A 80 -11.18 5.00 10.24
N GLY A 81 -11.74 6.17 10.07
CA GLY A 81 -11.90 7.18 11.12
C GLY A 81 -13.14 6.97 11.95
N TRP A 82 -13.12 7.45 13.19
CA TRP A 82 -14.21 7.32 14.15
C TRP A 82 -14.97 8.63 14.39
N GLY A 83 -14.43 9.75 13.95
CA GLY A 83 -15.00 11.08 14.18
C GLY A 83 -14.39 12.13 13.25
N ASP A 84 -14.84 13.35 13.37
CA ASP A 84 -14.53 14.45 12.45
C ASP A 84 -13.10 15.02 12.61
N SER A 85 -12.39 14.67 13.68
CA SER A 85 -11.05 15.17 13.95
C SER A 85 -9.96 14.13 13.67
N GLN A 86 -9.09 14.44 12.71
CA GLN A 86 -7.91 13.62 12.39
C GLN A 86 -7.04 13.34 13.63
N SER A 87 -6.79 14.35 14.46
CA SER A 87 -5.94 14.21 15.65
C SER A 87 -6.54 13.26 16.69
N VAL A 88 -7.86 13.29 16.86
CA VAL A 88 -8.59 12.38 17.75
C VAL A 88 -8.54 10.96 17.21
N ASN A 89 -8.76 10.77 15.92
CA ASN A 89 -8.67 9.46 15.26
C ASN A 89 -7.27 8.85 15.41
N VAL A 90 -6.22 9.64 15.20
CA VAL A 90 -4.83 9.21 15.39
C VAL A 90 -4.56 8.77 16.82
N LEU A 91 -5.05 9.50 17.82
CA LEU A 91 -4.85 9.16 19.22
C LEU A 91 -5.53 7.83 19.59
N TYR A 92 -6.78 7.65 19.16
CA TYR A 92 -7.51 6.41 19.42
C TYR A 92 -6.86 5.20 18.76
N GLU A 93 -6.44 5.34 17.49
CA GLU A 93 -5.82 4.24 16.77
C GLU A 93 -4.44 3.88 17.34
N ASP A 94 -3.64 4.88 17.75
CA ASP A 94 -2.36 4.61 18.41
C ASP A 94 -2.55 3.85 19.73
N GLN A 95 -3.53 4.24 20.54
CA GLN A 95 -3.87 3.53 21.77
C GLN A 95 -4.41 2.11 21.49
N TYR A 96 -5.22 1.94 20.46
CA TYR A 96 -5.70 0.62 20.06
C TYR A 96 -4.55 -0.28 19.62
N PHE A 97 -3.66 0.25 18.78
CA PHE A 97 -2.46 -0.48 18.34
C PHE A 97 -1.56 -0.87 19.52
N HIS A 98 -1.39 0.00 20.49
CA HIS A 98 -0.64 -0.31 21.71
C HIS A 98 -1.21 -1.53 22.44
N ARG A 99 -2.55 -1.58 22.61
CA ARG A 99 -3.24 -2.72 23.23
C ARG A 99 -3.12 -3.98 22.39
N LEU A 100 -3.31 -3.86 21.09
CA LEU A 100 -3.18 -4.96 20.14
C LEU A 100 -1.77 -5.56 20.17
N ARG A 101 -0.73 -4.72 20.10
CA ARG A 101 0.67 -5.10 20.16
C ARG A 101 0.97 -5.88 21.45
N ALA A 102 0.54 -5.37 22.61
CA ALA A 102 0.75 -6.03 23.90
C ALA A 102 0.05 -7.40 23.95
N ARG A 103 -1.18 -7.49 23.44
CA ARG A 103 -1.95 -8.75 23.38
C ARG A 103 -1.28 -9.78 22.48
N ILE A 104 -0.84 -9.37 21.29
CA ILE A 104 -0.13 -10.25 20.34
C ILE A 104 1.21 -10.70 20.93
N GLY A 105 2.00 -9.77 21.46
CA GLY A 105 3.28 -10.08 22.09
C GLY A 105 3.14 -11.08 23.21
N LYS A 106 2.14 -10.91 24.09
CA LYS A 106 1.84 -11.86 25.17
C LYS A 106 1.43 -13.25 24.64
N LYS A 107 0.59 -13.30 23.61
CA LYS A 107 0.16 -14.55 22.98
C LYS A 107 1.33 -15.30 22.32
N LEU A 108 2.20 -14.57 21.63
CA LEU A 108 3.37 -15.14 20.96
C LEU A 108 4.52 -15.48 21.93
N SER A 109 4.62 -14.80 23.08
CA SER A 109 5.61 -15.13 24.12
C SER A 109 5.41 -16.51 24.74
N GLN A 110 4.24 -17.13 24.52
CA GLN A 110 3.97 -18.52 24.93
C GLN A 110 4.49 -19.56 23.92
N LYS A 111 4.96 -19.10 22.74
CA LYS A 111 5.51 -19.96 21.69
C LYS A 111 7.03 -19.83 21.68
N GLU A 112 7.72 -20.93 21.86
CA GLU A 112 9.17 -21.01 21.74
C GLU A 112 9.55 -21.41 20.31
N ALA A 113 10.49 -20.68 19.72
CA ALA A 113 11.09 -21.02 18.44
C ALA A 113 12.61 -20.82 18.54
N ASN A 114 13.37 -21.89 18.35
CA ASN A 114 14.84 -21.87 18.41
C ASN A 114 15.40 -21.30 19.73
N GLY A 115 14.80 -21.63 20.86
CA GLY A 115 15.22 -21.18 22.20
C GLY A 115 14.94 -19.72 22.52
N LYS A 116 14.09 -19.05 21.71
CA LYS A 116 13.64 -17.66 21.96
C LYS A 116 12.13 -17.56 21.95
N PHE A 117 11.58 -16.72 22.80
CA PHE A 117 10.15 -16.41 22.78
C PHE A 117 9.83 -15.52 21.57
N VAL A 118 8.95 -15.99 20.70
CA VAL A 118 8.60 -15.31 19.44
C VAL A 118 8.03 -13.90 19.67
N GLY A 119 7.37 -13.67 20.80
CA GLY A 119 6.75 -12.39 21.14
C GLY A 119 7.67 -11.33 21.74
N GLU A 120 8.93 -11.66 22.04
CA GLU A 120 9.85 -10.75 22.75
C GLU A 120 10.05 -9.42 22.03
N GLY A 121 10.18 -9.45 20.69
CA GLY A 121 10.35 -8.26 19.85
C GLY A 121 9.23 -7.22 19.98
N PHE A 122 8.01 -7.65 20.33
CA PHE A 122 6.87 -6.76 20.53
C PHE A 122 6.99 -5.87 21.78
N PHE A 123 7.84 -6.24 22.72
CA PHE A 123 8.09 -5.48 23.95
C PHE A 123 9.40 -4.70 23.93
N LYS A 124 10.20 -4.86 22.88
CA LYS A 124 11.47 -4.15 22.73
C LYS A 124 11.24 -2.65 22.55
N LYS A 125 11.97 -1.85 23.30
CA LYS A 125 12.00 -0.38 23.17
C LYS A 125 13.27 0.07 22.47
N TYR A 126 13.23 1.26 21.86
CA TYR A 126 14.44 1.93 21.40
C TYR A 126 15.33 2.29 22.60
N PRO A 127 16.68 2.27 22.46
CA PRO A 127 17.59 2.72 23.49
C PRO A 127 17.23 4.13 23.97
N ASN A 128 17.22 4.33 25.29
CA ASN A 128 16.92 5.61 25.92
C ASN A 128 15.56 6.25 25.52
N SER A 129 14.57 5.43 25.20
CA SER A 129 13.25 5.89 24.77
C SER A 129 12.13 5.07 25.43
N VAL A 130 10.99 5.72 25.65
CA VAL A 130 9.76 5.04 26.03
C VAL A 130 9.04 4.38 24.85
N ARG A 131 9.48 4.68 23.63
CA ARG A 131 8.85 4.18 22.39
C ARG A 131 9.24 2.74 22.12
N PHE A 132 8.26 1.94 21.75
CA PHE A 132 8.47 0.56 21.30
C PHE A 132 9.01 0.53 19.87
N VAL A 133 9.86 -0.45 19.58
CA VAL A 133 10.37 -0.69 18.22
C VAL A 133 9.21 -1.04 17.28
N VAL A 134 8.33 -1.96 17.72
CA VAL A 134 7.10 -2.26 16.99
C VAL A 134 6.01 -1.28 17.43
N ASN A 135 5.66 -0.35 16.58
CA ASN A 135 4.61 0.64 16.74
C ASN A 135 3.89 0.83 15.40
N ILE A 136 2.80 1.59 15.39
CA ILE A 136 2.01 1.76 14.16
C ILE A 136 2.82 2.40 13.00
N HIS A 137 3.81 3.23 13.34
CA HIS A 137 4.71 3.85 12.36
C HIS A 137 5.66 2.84 11.70
N SER A 138 5.83 1.66 12.29
CA SER A 138 6.64 0.57 11.72
C SER A 138 6.11 0.09 10.37
N MET A 139 4.81 0.23 10.11
CA MET A 139 4.20 -0.13 8.83
C MET A 139 4.74 0.77 7.71
N ARG A 140 4.77 2.07 7.96
CA ARG A 140 5.35 3.03 7.03
C ARG A 140 6.86 2.83 6.87
N ALA A 141 7.59 2.54 7.96
CA ALA A 141 9.01 2.24 7.90
C ALA A 141 9.29 0.99 7.06
N TYR A 142 8.44 -0.03 7.17
CA TYR A 142 8.51 -1.23 6.34
C TYR A 142 8.40 -0.89 4.85
N PHE A 143 7.35 -0.15 4.46
CA PHE A 143 7.18 0.30 3.08
C PHE A 143 8.40 1.06 2.57
N ILE A 144 8.84 2.09 3.32
CA ILE A 144 9.98 2.92 2.94
C ILE A 144 11.23 2.06 2.72
N SER A 145 11.51 1.12 3.63
CA SER A 145 12.66 0.23 3.51
C SER A 145 12.59 -0.63 2.26
N LYS A 146 11.44 -1.26 1.98
CA LYS A 146 11.25 -2.09 0.78
C LYS A 146 11.35 -1.27 -0.50
N ALA A 147 10.68 -0.12 -0.54
CA ALA A 147 10.72 0.80 -1.68
C ALA A 147 12.12 1.34 -1.96
N SER A 148 12.86 1.73 -0.91
CA SER A 148 14.25 2.22 -1.05
C SER A 148 15.21 1.13 -1.51
N MET A 149 15.04 -0.10 -1.03
CA MET A 149 15.87 -1.24 -1.46
C MET A 149 15.63 -1.62 -2.91
N LYS A 150 14.38 -1.48 -3.40
CA LYS A 150 13.98 -1.88 -4.76
C LYS A 150 14.31 -0.80 -5.79
N HIS A 151 13.93 0.45 -5.52
CA HIS A 151 13.95 1.55 -6.48
C HIS A 151 14.68 2.82 -6.00
N GLY A 152 15.32 2.74 -4.83
CA GLY A 152 16.06 3.87 -4.25
C GLY A 152 15.19 4.88 -3.49
N GLU A 153 15.88 5.84 -2.87
CA GLU A 153 15.24 6.80 -1.96
C GLU A 153 14.28 7.76 -2.68
N THR A 154 14.58 8.12 -3.93
CA THR A 154 13.76 9.05 -4.73
C THR A 154 12.33 8.52 -4.89
N PHE A 155 12.19 7.28 -5.32
CA PHE A 155 10.89 6.60 -5.43
C PHE A 155 10.20 6.47 -4.07
N SER A 156 10.93 5.98 -3.07
CA SER A 156 10.42 5.80 -1.72
C SER A 156 9.89 7.10 -1.11
N HIS A 157 10.58 8.21 -1.33
CA HIS A 157 10.19 9.54 -0.86
C HIS A 157 8.98 10.09 -1.64
N ALA A 158 8.93 9.89 -2.95
CA ALA A 158 7.77 10.26 -3.77
C ALA A 158 6.50 9.58 -3.25
N MET A 159 6.55 8.25 -3.08
CA MET A 159 5.41 7.46 -2.63
C MET A 159 5.00 7.78 -1.19
N SER A 160 5.95 7.93 -0.28
CA SER A 160 5.66 8.15 1.13
C SER A 160 5.38 9.61 1.49
N GLY A 161 5.68 10.58 0.63
CA GLY A 161 5.59 12.01 0.94
C GLY A 161 6.64 12.45 1.99
N HIS A 162 7.83 11.82 1.97
CA HIS A 162 8.99 12.28 2.70
C HIS A 162 9.72 13.34 1.87
N GLY A 163 9.93 14.52 2.47
CA GLY A 163 10.81 15.54 1.95
C GLY A 163 10.24 16.38 0.80
N SER A 164 9.71 17.54 1.13
CA SER A 164 9.48 18.61 0.15
C SER A 164 10.80 19.08 -0.51
N TYR A 165 11.94 18.69 0.06
CA TYR A 165 13.26 19.15 -0.35
C TYR A 165 13.72 18.61 -1.70
N LEU A 166 13.14 17.50 -2.17
CA LEU A 166 13.50 16.87 -3.43
C LEU A 166 12.45 17.04 -4.53
N LYS A 167 11.35 17.78 -4.29
CA LYS A 167 10.31 17.97 -5.32
C LYS A 167 10.82 18.62 -6.60
N GLU A 168 11.79 19.52 -6.49
CA GLU A 168 12.42 20.19 -7.64
C GLU A 168 13.30 19.23 -8.46
N TYR A 169 13.79 18.16 -7.84
CA TYR A 169 14.65 17.17 -8.47
C TYR A 169 13.91 15.87 -8.82
N ASN A 170 12.71 15.67 -8.28
CA ASN A 170 11.95 14.45 -8.43
C ASN A 170 11.01 14.56 -9.64
N ARG A 171 11.53 14.23 -10.82
CA ARG A 171 10.82 14.24 -12.10
C ARG A 171 10.43 12.84 -12.56
N ILE A 172 10.07 11.94 -11.64
CA ILE A 172 9.53 10.64 -12.03
C ILE A 172 8.09 10.90 -12.47
N GLU A 173 7.78 10.52 -13.70
CA GLU A 173 6.43 10.62 -14.25
C GLU A 173 5.48 9.63 -13.58
N ASP A 174 4.19 9.95 -13.53
CA ASP A 174 3.17 9.10 -12.89
C ASP A 174 3.16 7.67 -13.45
N MET A 175 3.35 7.51 -14.76
CA MET A 175 3.43 6.21 -15.43
C MET A 175 4.62 5.37 -14.96
N ASP A 176 5.76 6.01 -14.69
CA ASP A 176 6.94 5.33 -14.16
C ASP A 176 6.73 4.94 -12.70
N LEU A 177 6.07 5.80 -11.91
CA LEU A 177 5.71 5.48 -10.52
C LEU A 177 4.77 4.28 -10.44
N GLU A 178 3.78 4.19 -11.33
CA GLU A 178 2.87 3.04 -11.41
C GLU A 178 3.63 1.74 -11.71
N LYS A 179 4.50 1.76 -12.70
CA LYS A 179 5.32 0.60 -13.10
C LYS A 179 6.25 0.16 -11.96
N MET A 180 6.96 1.10 -11.35
CA MET A 180 7.87 0.83 -10.23
C MET A 180 7.10 0.28 -9.03
N TYR A 181 5.87 0.77 -8.78
CA TYR A 181 5.04 0.24 -7.72
C TYR A 181 4.60 -1.21 -7.97
N LEU A 182 4.19 -1.55 -9.19
CA LEU A 182 3.86 -2.93 -9.57
C LEU A 182 5.04 -3.89 -9.39
N GLU A 183 6.26 -3.44 -9.69
CA GLU A 183 7.47 -4.21 -9.44
C GLU A 183 7.75 -4.40 -7.93
N LEU A 184 7.37 -3.42 -7.10
CA LEU A 184 7.53 -3.47 -5.63
C LEU A 184 6.47 -4.33 -4.95
N GLU A 185 5.30 -4.47 -5.53
CA GLU A 185 4.11 -5.02 -4.88
C GLU A 185 4.33 -6.40 -4.26
N ASP A 186 5.06 -7.27 -4.93
CA ASP A 186 5.37 -8.61 -4.43
C ASP A 186 6.20 -8.58 -3.13
N ASP A 187 7.05 -7.56 -2.95
CA ASP A 187 7.87 -7.37 -1.75
C ASP A 187 7.07 -6.81 -0.56
N LEU A 188 5.87 -6.28 -0.81
CA LEU A 188 4.95 -5.72 0.19
C LEU A 188 3.93 -6.73 0.70
N TRP A 189 3.82 -7.90 0.08
CA TRP A 189 2.85 -8.92 0.44
C TRP A 189 3.06 -9.44 1.87
N ILE A 190 1.99 -9.54 2.66
CA ILE A 190 2.05 -9.88 4.09
C ILE A 190 1.63 -11.33 4.31
N GLU A 191 0.54 -11.75 3.70
CA GLU A 191 0.07 -13.12 3.79
C GLU A 191 0.98 -14.01 2.93
N SER A 192 1.98 -14.61 3.54
CA SER A 192 3.05 -15.38 2.92
C SER A 192 2.60 -16.74 2.36
N VAL A 193 1.38 -16.83 1.89
CA VAL A 193 0.91 -17.98 1.12
C VAL A 193 0.14 -17.48 -0.09
N ARG A 194 0.84 -16.93 -1.06
CA ARG A 194 0.42 -17.31 -2.41
C ARG A 194 0.60 -18.82 -2.43
N SER A 195 -0.50 -19.56 -2.47
CA SER A 195 -0.44 -21.00 -2.65
C SER A 195 0.46 -21.27 -3.86
N GLU A 196 1.16 -22.40 -3.92
CA GLU A 196 1.94 -22.75 -5.14
C GLU A 196 1.08 -22.62 -6.40
N THR A 197 -0.25 -22.83 -6.27
CA THR A 197 -1.25 -22.59 -7.31
C THR A 197 -1.33 -21.15 -7.77
N ASP A 198 -1.23 -20.16 -6.85
CA ASP A 198 -1.28 -18.73 -7.23
C ASP A 198 0.01 -18.28 -7.92
N LYS A 199 1.16 -18.87 -7.57
CA LYS A 199 2.43 -18.63 -8.28
C LYS A 199 2.38 -19.18 -9.70
N ILE A 200 1.86 -20.38 -9.88
CA ILE A 200 1.67 -21.02 -11.19
C ILE A 200 0.73 -20.16 -12.05
N ASN A 201 -0.40 -19.72 -11.51
CA ASN A 201 -1.35 -18.87 -12.24
C ASN A 201 -0.73 -17.53 -12.67
N ILE A 202 0.16 -16.94 -11.86
CA ILE A 202 0.83 -15.68 -12.20
C ILE A 202 1.87 -15.88 -13.30
N GLU A 203 2.64 -16.96 -13.25
CA GLU A 203 3.59 -17.31 -14.30
C GLU A 203 2.87 -17.64 -15.61
N GLU A 204 1.75 -18.35 -15.56
CA GLU A 204 0.90 -18.62 -16.72
C GLU A 204 0.31 -17.32 -17.31
N VAL A 205 -0.18 -16.42 -16.48
CA VAL A 205 -0.70 -15.11 -16.93
C VAL A 205 0.40 -14.23 -17.52
N LYS A 206 1.63 -14.24 -16.97
CA LYS A 206 2.77 -13.56 -17.57
C LYS A 206 3.11 -14.15 -18.93
N SER A 207 3.20 -15.47 -19.05
CA SER A 207 3.51 -16.15 -20.31
C SER A 207 2.45 -15.90 -21.39
N LEU A 208 1.16 -15.85 -20.99
CA LEU A 208 0.05 -15.51 -21.88
C LEU A 208 0.11 -14.05 -22.35
N LYS A 209 0.46 -13.10 -21.48
CA LYS A 209 0.66 -11.69 -21.85
C LYS A 209 1.82 -11.52 -22.84
N ASP A 210 2.92 -12.21 -22.62
CA ASP A 210 4.08 -12.16 -23.51
C ASP A 210 3.75 -12.79 -24.88
N SER A 211 3.00 -13.89 -24.90
CA SER A 211 2.49 -14.52 -26.13
C SER A 211 1.51 -13.61 -26.89
N MET A 212 0.61 -12.94 -26.19
CA MET A 212 -0.32 -11.96 -26.79
C MET A 212 0.44 -10.78 -27.41
N LYS A 213 1.48 -10.28 -26.73
CA LYS A 213 2.30 -9.19 -27.25
C LYS A 213 3.04 -9.63 -28.52
N GLN A 214 3.62 -10.83 -28.55
CA GLN A 214 4.27 -11.37 -29.73
C GLN A 214 3.28 -11.51 -30.91
N LEU A 215 2.06 -11.98 -30.65
CA LEU A 215 1.03 -12.08 -31.67
C LEU A 215 0.57 -10.71 -32.20
N GLN A 216 0.49 -9.70 -31.32
CA GLN A 216 0.16 -8.34 -31.73
C GLN A 216 1.26 -7.75 -32.63
N ASP A 217 2.54 -7.94 -32.26
CA ASP A 217 3.67 -7.49 -33.05
C ASP A 217 3.73 -8.20 -34.43
N GLU A 218 3.38 -9.49 -34.48
CA GLU A 218 3.30 -10.28 -35.72
C GLU A 218 2.14 -9.79 -36.64
N VAL A 219 0.98 -9.50 -36.06
CA VAL A 219 -0.16 -8.95 -36.78
C VAL A 219 0.15 -7.55 -37.33
N GLU A 220 0.86 -6.70 -36.59
CA GLU A 220 1.33 -5.41 -37.08
C GLU A 220 2.34 -5.57 -38.21
N ARG A 221 3.25 -6.53 -38.13
CA ARG A 221 4.18 -6.86 -39.22
C ARG A 221 3.44 -7.28 -40.46
N LEU A 222 2.48 -8.20 -40.37
CA LEU A 222 1.71 -8.69 -41.50
C LEU A 222 0.85 -7.56 -42.15
N LYS A 223 0.34 -6.62 -41.35
CA LYS A 223 -0.38 -5.45 -41.90
C LYS A 223 0.52 -4.48 -42.64
N LYS A 224 1.81 -4.37 -42.28
CA LYS A 224 2.79 -3.51 -42.99
C LYS A 224 3.28 -4.07 -44.32
N TYR A 225 3.19 -5.42 -44.50
CA TYR A 225 3.58 -6.08 -45.74
C TYR A 225 2.43 -6.97 -46.24
N PRO A 226 1.36 -6.38 -46.84
CA PRO A 226 0.33 -7.17 -47.50
C PRO A 226 1.02 -7.94 -48.65
N GLN A 227 0.93 -9.27 -48.58
CA GLN A 227 1.41 -10.11 -49.67
C GLN A 227 0.63 -9.72 -50.94
N THR A 228 1.32 -9.07 -51.88
CA THR A 228 0.82 -8.87 -53.23
C THR A 228 0.72 -10.21 -53.89
N ALA A 229 -0.50 -10.68 -54.11
CA ALA A 229 -0.81 -11.81 -54.98
C ALA A 229 -0.72 -11.38 -56.44
#